data_26b79e89dba66acd770a8a46e242823c
#
_entry.id   26b79e89dba66acd770a8a46e242823c
#
_cell.length_a   1.000
_cell.length_b   1.000
_cell.length_c   1.000
_cell.angle_alpha   90.00
_cell.angle_beta   90.00
_cell.angle_gamma   90.00
#
_symmetry.space_group_name_H-M   'P 1'
#
loop_
_entity.id
_entity.type
_entity.pdbx_description
1 polymer ?
#
loop_
_entity_poly.entity_id
_entity_poly.type
_entity_poly.pdbx_seq_one_letter_code
_entity_poly.pdbx_strand_id
1 'polypeptide(L)'
;IGKGDWVCLSLSNNDPTLVAQELAPHRVEGNMTDIQTITVEDYHQVASVSGNRVTFAEPIMYAVEAKWGWKIRKYPHYEHVGVEDLTFEGRSKENFGHHASWEDDGAYKPLNMMRLTDSWIRRVDFRGVSEALSIVSSANCSAYDIEISGNRGHSGVRSQSSSRIFIGKVCDRSRGQAVSPPYTSTVSYTHL
;
A
#
# COMPACT_ATOMS: atom_id res chain seq x y z
N ILE A 1 -11.50 21.36 7.80
CA ILE A 1 -11.58 20.59 6.55
C ILE A 1 -12.46 21.37 5.60
N GLY A 2 -12.01 21.59 4.38
CA GLY A 2 -12.71 22.31 3.33
C GLY A 2 -12.62 21.59 1.98
N LYS A 3 -13.35 22.12 0.98
CA LYS A 3 -13.28 21.60 -0.40
C LYS A 3 -11.84 21.64 -0.92
N GLY A 4 -11.41 20.54 -1.53
CA GLY A 4 -10.07 20.36 -2.07
C GLY A 4 -9.05 19.78 -1.08
N ASP A 5 -9.32 19.83 0.23
CA ASP A 5 -8.44 19.19 1.21
C ASP A 5 -8.38 17.66 0.96
N TRP A 6 -7.19 17.10 1.05
CA TRP A 6 -7.03 15.67 1.22
C TRP A 6 -7.15 15.29 2.69
N VAL A 7 -7.87 14.23 2.96
CA VAL A 7 -8.14 13.72 4.30
C VAL A 7 -7.91 12.23 4.38
N CYS A 8 -7.60 11.76 5.57
CA CYS A 8 -7.61 10.34 5.91
C CYS A 8 -8.86 10.06 6.76
N LEU A 9 -9.72 9.19 6.26
CA LEU A 9 -10.79 8.55 7.01
C LEU A 9 -10.19 7.31 7.67
N SER A 10 -10.17 7.26 8.99
CA SER A 10 -9.44 6.22 9.72
C SER A 10 -10.26 5.58 10.81
N LEU A 11 -10.00 4.29 11.01
CA LEU A 11 -10.51 3.48 12.09
C LEU A 11 -9.33 2.76 12.76
N SER A 12 -9.36 2.66 14.07
CA SER A 12 -8.55 1.72 14.83
C SER A 12 -9.39 1.28 16.03
N ASN A 13 -9.84 0.03 16.01
CA ASN A 13 -10.77 -0.49 17.02
C ASN A 13 -10.57 -1.99 17.21
N ASN A 14 -10.62 -2.45 18.43
CA ASN A 14 -10.40 -3.85 18.82
C ASN A 14 -11.66 -4.53 19.39
N ASP A 15 -12.85 -3.99 19.13
CA ASP A 15 -14.10 -4.64 19.51
C ASP A 15 -14.21 -6.00 18.80
N PRO A 16 -14.43 -7.11 19.54
CA PRO A 16 -14.51 -8.44 18.93
C PRO A 16 -15.62 -8.58 17.90
N THR A 17 -16.71 -7.82 18.02
CA THR A 17 -17.82 -7.84 17.07
C THR A 17 -17.39 -7.22 15.75
N LEU A 18 -16.67 -6.10 15.79
CA LEU A 18 -16.12 -5.47 14.61
C LEU A 18 -15.10 -6.39 13.93
N VAL A 19 -14.18 -6.96 14.71
CA VAL A 19 -13.17 -7.89 14.16
C VAL A 19 -13.83 -9.07 13.47
N ALA A 20 -14.84 -9.68 14.08
CA ALA A 20 -15.58 -10.77 13.46
C ALA A 20 -16.36 -10.35 12.20
N GLN A 21 -16.95 -9.16 12.21
CA GLN A 21 -17.68 -8.61 11.07
C GLN A 21 -16.75 -8.37 9.87
N GLU A 22 -15.60 -7.75 10.08
CA GLU A 22 -14.66 -7.40 9.02
C GLU A 22 -13.92 -8.63 8.44
N LEU A 23 -13.74 -9.67 9.23
CA LEU A 23 -13.12 -10.92 8.78
C LEU A 23 -14.10 -11.88 8.11
N ALA A 24 -15.40 -11.70 8.26
CA ALA A 24 -16.40 -12.60 7.70
C ALA A 24 -16.26 -12.76 6.16
N PRO A 25 -16.46 -13.96 5.61
CA PRO A 25 -16.87 -15.20 6.26
C PRO A 25 -15.75 -15.98 6.97
N HIS A 26 -14.54 -15.45 6.97
CA HIS A 26 -13.40 -16.09 7.62
C HIS A 26 -13.47 -15.97 9.15
N ARG A 27 -12.84 -16.90 9.83
CA ARG A 27 -12.69 -16.86 11.30
C ARG A 27 -11.24 -16.54 11.65
N VAL A 28 -11.04 -15.96 12.82
CA VAL A 28 -9.70 -15.75 13.38
C VAL A 28 -9.18 -17.11 13.85
N GLU A 29 -8.37 -17.76 13.02
CA GLU A 29 -7.76 -19.06 13.28
C GLU A 29 -6.39 -19.21 12.62
N GLY A 30 -5.61 -20.21 13.03
CA GLY A 30 -4.28 -20.44 12.48
C GLY A 30 -3.37 -19.20 12.61
N ASN A 31 -2.77 -18.77 11.52
CA ASN A 31 -1.87 -17.62 11.48
C ASN A 31 -2.57 -16.26 11.69
N MET A 32 -3.90 -16.26 11.79
CA MET A 32 -4.69 -15.04 11.98
C MET A 32 -5.08 -14.80 13.43
N THR A 33 -4.65 -15.66 14.36
CA THR A 33 -5.01 -15.56 15.80
C THR A 33 -4.54 -14.25 16.44
N ASP A 34 -3.56 -13.58 15.84
CA ASP A 34 -3.03 -12.32 16.35
C ASP A 34 -3.80 -11.09 15.87
N ILE A 35 -4.80 -11.25 14.97
CA ILE A 35 -5.62 -10.14 14.51
C ILE A 35 -6.63 -9.79 15.60
N GLN A 36 -6.29 -8.78 16.38
CA GLN A 36 -7.12 -8.29 17.50
C GLN A 36 -7.62 -6.87 17.28
N THR A 37 -7.20 -6.22 16.21
CA THR A 37 -7.53 -4.82 15.94
C THR A 37 -7.79 -4.64 14.46
N ILE A 38 -8.90 -3.98 14.12
CA ILE A 38 -9.16 -3.50 12.78
C ILE A 38 -8.58 -2.10 12.65
N THR A 39 -7.66 -1.94 11.72
CA THR A 39 -7.06 -0.64 11.38
C THR A 39 -7.30 -0.34 9.91
N VAL A 40 -7.93 0.79 9.65
CA VAL A 40 -8.22 1.28 8.30
C VAL A 40 -7.67 2.69 8.15
N GLU A 41 -7.03 2.95 7.03
CA GLU A 41 -6.67 4.29 6.57
C GLU A 41 -7.14 4.41 5.12
N ASP A 42 -8.16 5.24 4.89
CA ASP A 42 -8.70 5.49 3.55
C ASP A 42 -8.59 6.99 3.23
N TYR A 43 -7.97 7.30 2.10
CA TYR A 43 -7.59 8.66 1.74
C TYR A 43 -8.53 9.20 0.67
N HIS A 44 -9.07 10.40 0.89
CA HIS A 44 -10.05 11.01 0.01
C HIS A 44 -9.79 12.50 -0.19
N GLN A 45 -10.12 12.99 -1.38
CA GLN A 45 -10.23 14.42 -1.61
C GLN A 45 -11.65 14.89 -1.27
N VAL A 46 -11.75 16.00 -0.55
CA VAL A 46 -13.02 16.59 -0.17
C VAL A 46 -13.62 17.32 -1.36
N ALA A 47 -14.73 16.81 -1.90
CA ALA A 47 -15.48 17.44 -2.99
C ALA A 47 -16.33 18.63 -2.50
N SER A 48 -16.95 18.52 -1.32
CA SER A 48 -17.74 19.59 -0.72
C SER A 48 -17.93 19.42 0.79
N VAL A 49 -18.19 20.54 1.45
CA VAL A 49 -18.60 20.58 2.86
C VAL A 49 -19.87 21.44 2.97
N SER A 50 -20.89 20.93 3.64
CA SER A 50 -22.13 21.64 3.91
C SER A 50 -22.62 21.34 5.34
N GLY A 51 -22.49 22.29 6.25
CA GLY A 51 -22.72 22.06 7.68
C GLY A 51 -21.84 20.92 8.21
N ASN A 52 -22.46 19.87 8.72
CA ASN A 52 -21.76 18.68 9.24
C ASN A 52 -21.59 17.57 8.18
N ARG A 53 -21.91 17.84 6.93
CA ARG A 53 -21.78 16.86 5.83
C ARG A 53 -20.51 17.12 5.05
N VAL A 54 -19.66 16.11 4.96
CA VAL A 54 -18.48 16.08 4.07
C VAL A 54 -18.78 15.10 2.94
N THR A 55 -18.54 15.52 1.70
CA THR A 55 -18.65 14.67 0.51
C THR A 55 -17.27 14.52 -0.08
N PHE A 56 -16.88 13.29 -0.38
CA PHE A 56 -15.61 12.97 -1.01
C PHE A 56 -15.74 12.89 -2.53
N ALA A 57 -14.64 13.10 -3.24
CA ALA A 57 -14.58 12.93 -4.69
C ALA A 57 -14.67 11.46 -5.09
N GLU A 58 -14.06 10.60 -4.28
CA GLU A 58 -14.05 9.16 -4.49
C GLU A 58 -15.05 8.46 -3.56
N PRO A 59 -15.58 7.29 -3.97
CA PRO A 59 -16.47 6.52 -3.12
C PRO A 59 -15.72 5.99 -1.88
N ILE A 60 -16.43 5.93 -0.75
CA ILE A 60 -15.98 5.24 0.46
C ILE A 60 -16.17 3.74 0.24
N MET A 61 -15.12 2.95 0.48
CA MET A 61 -15.12 1.51 0.27
C MET A 61 -15.50 0.71 1.52
N TYR A 62 -15.68 1.37 2.66
CA TYR A 62 -15.99 0.76 3.95
C TYR A 62 -17.37 1.14 4.45
N ALA A 63 -17.98 0.27 5.26
CA ALA A 63 -19.16 0.61 6.04
C ALA A 63 -18.74 1.52 7.21
N VAL A 64 -19.01 2.81 7.10
CA VAL A 64 -18.65 3.78 8.14
C VAL A 64 -19.80 3.89 9.15
N GLU A 65 -19.63 3.23 10.29
CA GLU A 65 -20.61 3.27 11.39
C GLU A 65 -20.03 4.07 12.56
N ALA A 66 -20.77 5.09 13.02
CA ALA A 66 -20.33 6.00 14.09
C ALA A 66 -19.95 5.28 15.39
N LYS A 67 -20.59 4.15 15.68
CA LYS A 67 -20.33 3.35 16.90
C LYS A 67 -18.87 2.85 17.01
N TRP A 68 -18.17 2.71 15.88
CA TRP A 68 -16.81 2.19 15.86
C TRP A 68 -15.73 3.25 16.06
N GLY A 69 -16.10 4.53 16.11
CA GLY A 69 -15.17 5.62 16.42
C GLY A 69 -14.30 6.04 15.26
N TRP A 70 -14.83 6.00 14.03
CA TRP A 70 -14.17 6.56 12.84
C TRP A 70 -13.76 8.01 13.03
N LYS A 71 -12.62 8.36 12.47
CA LYS A 71 -12.05 9.70 12.53
C LYS A 71 -11.73 10.20 11.14
N ILE A 72 -11.82 11.52 10.96
CA ILE A 72 -11.39 12.21 9.76
C ILE A 72 -10.34 13.25 10.14
N ARG A 73 -9.20 13.25 9.45
CA ARG A 73 -8.09 14.17 9.69
C ARG A 73 -7.51 14.68 8.38
N LYS A 74 -6.94 15.88 8.37
CA LYS A 74 -6.17 16.37 7.23
C LYS A 74 -5.00 15.41 6.96
N TYR A 75 -4.74 15.19 5.68
CA TYR A 75 -3.68 14.29 5.24
C TYR A 75 -2.56 15.07 4.57
N PRO A 76 -1.40 15.27 5.24
CA PRO A 76 -0.22 15.88 4.64
C PRO A 76 0.40 14.94 3.61
N HIS A 77 0.52 15.39 2.38
CA HIS A 77 0.97 14.57 1.24
C HIS A 77 1.71 15.43 0.22
N TYR A 78 2.28 14.76 -0.79
CA TYR A 78 2.77 15.38 -2.01
C TYR A 78 1.96 14.85 -3.18
N GLU A 79 1.80 15.66 -4.22
CA GLU A 79 0.98 15.34 -5.39
C GLU A 79 1.82 15.32 -6.65
N HIS A 80 1.35 14.55 -7.66
CA HIS A 80 1.87 14.58 -9.02
C HIS A 80 3.38 14.27 -9.10
N VAL A 81 3.85 13.34 -8.29
CA VAL A 81 5.24 12.87 -8.32
C VAL A 81 5.34 11.70 -9.29
N GLY A 82 6.22 11.82 -10.28
CA GLY A 82 6.46 10.78 -11.28
C GLY A 82 7.89 10.26 -11.26
N VAL A 83 8.05 8.94 -11.40
CA VAL A 83 9.34 8.27 -11.63
C VAL A 83 9.23 7.44 -12.89
N GLU A 84 10.05 7.73 -13.89
CA GLU A 84 9.93 7.12 -15.21
C GLU A 84 11.28 6.88 -15.90
N ASP A 85 11.29 5.88 -16.78
CA ASP A 85 12.36 5.67 -17.77
C ASP A 85 13.76 5.55 -17.16
N LEU A 86 13.89 4.77 -16.07
CA LEU A 86 15.18 4.59 -15.42
C LEU A 86 15.36 3.18 -14.83
N THR A 87 16.58 2.86 -14.45
CA THR A 87 16.95 1.61 -13.79
C THR A 87 17.54 1.90 -12.41
N PHE A 88 17.04 1.19 -11.41
CA PHE A 88 17.67 1.08 -10.10
C PHE A 88 18.51 -0.20 -10.04
N GLU A 89 19.78 -0.09 -9.70
CA GLU A 89 20.67 -1.23 -9.54
C GLU A 89 21.17 -1.32 -8.12
N GLY A 90 20.89 -2.44 -7.47
CA GLY A 90 21.34 -2.79 -6.13
C GLY A 90 22.36 -3.93 -6.15
N ARG A 91 22.69 -4.43 -4.96
CA ARG A 91 23.62 -5.56 -4.77
C ARG A 91 23.05 -6.54 -3.76
N SER A 92 21.78 -6.96 -3.97
CA SER A 92 21.17 -7.98 -3.11
C SER A 92 21.94 -9.28 -3.14
N LYS A 93 21.93 -10.01 -2.04
CA LYS A 93 22.69 -11.26 -1.88
C LYS A 93 22.26 -12.32 -2.90
N GLU A 94 23.23 -13.14 -3.34
CA GLU A 94 22.92 -14.33 -4.16
C GLU A 94 22.14 -15.38 -3.37
N ASN A 95 22.49 -15.56 -2.09
CA ASN A 95 21.86 -16.51 -1.19
C ASN A 95 20.89 -15.79 -0.27
N PHE A 96 19.72 -15.46 -0.78
CA PHE A 96 18.66 -14.83 -0.02
C PHE A 96 18.09 -15.78 1.04
N GLY A 97 17.95 -15.29 2.28
CA GLY A 97 17.24 -15.95 3.38
C GLY A 97 16.12 -15.08 3.90
N HIS A 98 14.86 -15.58 3.82
CA HIS A 98 13.70 -14.81 4.30
C HIS A 98 13.83 -14.52 5.79
N HIS A 99 13.85 -13.24 6.15
CA HIS A 99 14.07 -12.74 7.51
C HIS A 99 15.39 -13.22 8.17
N ALA A 100 16.39 -13.61 7.38
CA ALA A 100 17.65 -14.06 7.91
C ALA A 100 18.56 -12.90 8.36
N SER A 101 18.46 -11.76 7.72
CA SER A 101 19.19 -10.54 8.09
C SER A 101 18.50 -9.28 7.55
N TRP A 102 18.88 -8.13 8.09
CA TRP A 102 18.42 -6.83 7.57
C TRP A 102 18.82 -6.60 6.10
N GLU A 103 19.93 -7.20 5.65
CA GLU A 103 20.36 -7.12 4.27
C GLU A 103 19.43 -7.89 3.33
N ASP A 104 18.91 -9.02 3.79
CA ASP A 104 17.94 -9.80 3.03
C ASP A 104 16.62 -9.05 2.92
N ASP A 105 16.16 -8.45 4.01
CA ASP A 105 14.81 -7.89 4.09
C ASP A 105 14.68 -6.51 3.44
N GLY A 106 15.71 -5.67 3.47
CA GLY A 106 15.50 -4.31 3.02
C GLY A 106 16.73 -3.44 2.76
N ALA A 107 17.96 -3.99 2.77
CA ALA A 107 19.16 -3.18 2.56
C ALA A 107 19.21 -2.49 1.19
N TYR A 108 18.63 -3.13 0.18
CA TYR A 108 18.60 -2.63 -1.19
C TYR A 108 17.14 -2.36 -1.62
N LYS A 109 16.52 -1.40 -0.96
CA LYS A 109 15.19 -0.89 -1.26
C LYS A 109 15.31 0.52 -1.85
N PRO A 110 15.40 0.65 -3.17
CA PRO A 110 15.71 1.92 -3.80
C PRO A 110 14.57 2.92 -3.77
N LEU A 111 13.31 2.47 -3.75
CA LEU A 111 12.18 3.37 -3.88
C LEU A 111 11.07 3.07 -2.89
N ASN A 112 10.66 4.12 -2.18
CA ASN A 112 9.52 4.12 -1.29
C ASN A 112 8.62 5.33 -1.59
N MET A 113 7.48 5.07 -2.22
CA MET A 113 6.45 6.08 -2.48
C MET A 113 5.58 6.21 -1.24
N MET A 114 5.82 7.26 -0.45
CA MET A 114 5.15 7.46 0.82
C MET A 114 4.42 8.80 0.87
N ARG A 115 3.15 8.76 1.27
CA ARG A 115 2.29 9.95 1.39
C ARG A 115 2.18 10.72 0.07
N LEU A 116 1.91 9.98 -1.00
CA LEU A 116 1.71 10.56 -2.32
C LEU A 116 0.24 10.45 -2.74
N THR A 117 -0.22 11.42 -3.52
CA THR A 117 -1.48 11.33 -4.23
C THR A 117 -1.27 11.62 -5.72
N ASP A 118 -2.12 11.03 -6.58
CA ASP A 118 -2.10 11.27 -8.03
C ASP A 118 -0.69 11.14 -8.64
N SER A 119 0.05 10.13 -8.20
CA SER A 119 1.48 9.94 -8.47
C SER A 119 1.75 8.59 -9.14
N TRP A 120 2.89 8.45 -9.80
CA TRP A 120 3.14 7.25 -10.59
C TRP A 120 4.60 6.85 -10.66
N ILE A 121 4.80 5.56 -10.93
CA ILE A 121 6.06 4.98 -11.40
C ILE A 121 5.76 4.13 -12.64
N ARG A 122 6.53 4.30 -13.70
CA ARG A 122 6.34 3.55 -14.94
C ARG A 122 7.62 3.40 -15.75
N ARG A 123 7.73 2.27 -16.46
CA ARG A 123 8.90 1.93 -17.28
C ARG A 123 10.20 1.99 -16.49
N VAL A 124 10.21 1.27 -15.37
CA VAL A 124 11.34 1.24 -14.43
C VAL A 124 11.81 -0.18 -14.22
N ASP A 125 13.12 -0.36 -14.32
CA ASP A 125 13.79 -1.62 -14.02
C ASP A 125 14.38 -1.59 -12.60
N PHE A 126 14.20 -2.69 -11.88
CA PHE A 126 14.85 -2.94 -10.60
C PHE A 126 15.75 -4.17 -10.72
N ARG A 127 17.06 -4.00 -10.52
CA ARG A 127 18.05 -5.07 -10.66
C ARG A 127 18.78 -5.33 -9.36
N GLY A 128 18.77 -6.58 -8.89
CA GLY A 128 19.51 -6.98 -7.69
C GLY A 128 19.07 -6.20 -6.44
N VAL A 129 17.77 -6.06 -6.22
CA VAL A 129 17.19 -5.33 -5.08
C VAL A 129 16.57 -6.30 -4.08
N SER A 130 16.55 -5.93 -2.80
CA SER A 130 15.84 -6.72 -1.77
C SER A 130 14.34 -6.46 -1.75
N GLU A 131 13.91 -5.25 -2.02
CA GLU A 131 12.53 -4.86 -2.25
C GLU A 131 12.51 -3.81 -3.36
N ALA A 132 11.74 -4.02 -4.41
CA ALA A 132 11.77 -3.14 -5.56
C ALA A 132 11.05 -1.81 -5.29
N LEU A 133 9.79 -1.88 -4.90
CA LEU A 133 8.94 -0.72 -4.68
C LEU A 133 7.97 -0.95 -3.53
N SER A 134 7.86 0.01 -2.63
CA SER A 134 6.74 0.13 -1.70
C SER A 134 5.94 1.39 -1.97
N ILE A 135 4.60 1.25 -1.97
CA ILE A 135 3.65 2.36 -2.00
C ILE A 135 2.95 2.35 -0.64
N VAL A 136 3.21 3.37 0.18
CA VAL A 136 2.81 3.38 1.58
C VAL A 136 2.01 4.63 1.90
N SER A 137 0.89 4.47 2.59
CA SER A 137 0.04 5.59 3.01
C SER A 137 -0.22 6.58 1.86
N SER A 138 -0.58 6.08 0.69
CA SER A 138 -0.72 6.86 -0.54
C SER A 138 -2.09 6.63 -1.18
N ALA A 139 -2.50 7.50 -2.10
CA ALA A 139 -3.77 7.35 -2.79
C ALA A 139 -3.69 7.72 -4.27
N ASN A 140 -4.54 7.08 -5.11
CA ASN A 140 -4.60 7.35 -6.54
C ASN A 140 -3.23 7.21 -7.23
N CYS A 141 -2.40 6.27 -6.79
CA CYS A 141 -1.07 6.07 -7.35
C CYS A 141 -1.04 4.85 -8.27
N SER A 142 -0.13 4.86 -9.23
CA SER A 142 0.04 3.75 -10.14
C SER A 142 1.49 3.29 -10.24
N ALA A 143 1.67 1.96 -10.33
CA ALA A 143 2.93 1.32 -10.73
C ALA A 143 2.64 0.50 -12.00
N TYR A 144 3.29 0.84 -13.09
CA TYR A 144 3.02 0.22 -14.38
C TYR A 144 4.27 0.01 -15.21
N ASP A 145 4.37 -1.14 -15.88
CA ASP A 145 5.51 -1.50 -16.71
C ASP A 145 6.81 -1.53 -15.90
N ILE A 146 6.83 -2.42 -14.92
CA ILE A 146 7.94 -2.61 -13.98
C ILE A 146 8.61 -3.94 -14.28
N GLU A 147 9.93 -3.92 -14.44
CA GLU A 147 10.74 -5.14 -14.55
C GLU A 147 11.61 -5.31 -13.30
N ILE A 148 11.64 -6.53 -12.77
CA ILE A 148 12.48 -6.91 -11.62
C ILE A 148 13.39 -8.04 -12.08
N SER A 149 14.70 -7.94 -11.81
CA SER A 149 15.69 -8.92 -12.24
C SER A 149 16.86 -9.04 -11.28
N GLY A 150 17.78 -9.99 -11.57
CA GLY A 150 18.97 -10.24 -10.75
C GLY A 150 18.71 -11.25 -9.64
N ASN A 151 19.30 -11.04 -8.47
CA ASN A 151 19.15 -11.93 -7.34
C ASN A 151 17.74 -11.81 -6.73
N ARG A 152 17.27 -12.91 -6.15
CA ARG A 152 16.00 -12.94 -5.42
C ARG A 152 16.03 -11.94 -4.26
N GLY A 153 14.93 -11.22 -4.07
CA GLY A 153 14.72 -10.33 -2.93
C GLY A 153 13.54 -10.75 -2.05
N HIS A 154 13.26 -9.93 -1.06
CA HIS A 154 12.17 -10.14 -0.11
C HIS A 154 10.81 -9.85 -0.75
N SER A 155 10.67 -8.75 -1.48
CA SER A 155 9.41 -8.39 -2.13
C SER A 155 9.60 -7.65 -3.46
N GLY A 156 8.62 -7.80 -4.34
CA GLY A 156 8.52 -7.04 -5.58
C GLY A 156 7.87 -5.67 -5.36
N VAL A 157 6.66 -5.47 -5.88
CA VAL A 157 5.88 -4.24 -5.69
C VAL A 157 4.88 -4.48 -4.57
N ARG A 158 4.91 -3.62 -3.55
CA ARG A 158 4.05 -3.73 -2.38
C ARG A 158 3.25 -2.45 -2.17
N SER A 159 1.96 -2.59 -1.85
CA SER A 159 1.11 -1.51 -1.36
C SER A 159 0.72 -1.76 0.08
N GLN A 160 0.77 -0.72 0.91
CA GLN A 160 0.45 -0.81 2.34
C GLN A 160 -0.24 0.45 2.83
N SER A 161 -1.35 0.30 3.58
CA SER A 161 -2.12 1.42 4.13
C SER A 161 -2.39 2.49 3.07
N SER A 162 -2.82 2.09 1.88
CA SER A 162 -2.99 2.96 0.73
C SER A 162 -4.36 2.75 0.08
N SER A 163 -4.86 3.74 -0.64
CA SER A 163 -6.19 3.70 -1.26
C SER A 163 -6.08 3.86 -2.78
N ARG A 164 -6.83 3.06 -3.55
CA ARG A 164 -6.92 3.17 -5.01
C ARG A 164 -5.55 3.16 -5.70
N ILE A 165 -4.80 2.09 -5.44
CA ILE A 165 -3.48 1.86 -6.05
C ILE A 165 -3.65 0.91 -7.24
N PHE A 166 -3.19 1.35 -8.41
CA PHE A 166 -3.11 0.51 -9.60
C PHE A 166 -1.70 -0.07 -9.74
N ILE A 167 -1.60 -1.39 -9.82
CA ILE A 167 -0.35 -2.09 -10.11
C ILE A 167 -0.61 -2.98 -11.32
N GLY A 168 0.13 -2.74 -12.40
CA GLY A 168 -0.06 -3.47 -13.64
C GLY A 168 1.23 -3.68 -14.44
N LYS A 169 1.25 -4.73 -15.27
CA LYS A 169 2.38 -5.09 -16.13
C LYS A 169 3.71 -5.16 -15.34
N VAL A 170 3.71 -5.94 -14.24
CA VAL A 170 4.92 -6.23 -13.47
C VAL A 170 5.49 -7.57 -13.92
N CYS A 171 6.75 -7.58 -14.30
CA CYS A 171 7.47 -8.78 -14.73
C CYS A 171 8.63 -9.04 -13.77
N ASP A 172 8.52 -10.09 -12.95
CA ASP A 172 9.59 -10.53 -12.07
C ASP A 172 10.36 -11.69 -12.73
N ARG A 173 11.60 -11.40 -13.12
CA ARG A 173 12.57 -12.37 -13.68
C ARG A 173 13.74 -12.60 -12.72
N SER A 174 13.60 -12.25 -11.47
CA SER A 174 14.63 -12.49 -10.46
C SER A 174 14.87 -13.98 -10.24
N ARG A 175 16.06 -14.34 -9.75
CA ARG A 175 16.41 -15.74 -9.48
C ARG A 175 15.57 -16.29 -8.32
N GLY A 176 14.61 -17.16 -8.66
CA GLY A 176 13.69 -17.78 -7.69
C GLY A 176 12.51 -16.92 -7.29
N GLN A 177 12.30 -15.78 -7.92
CA GLN A 177 11.26 -14.78 -7.66
C GLN A 177 11.28 -14.22 -6.23
N ALA A 178 10.70 -13.07 -6.01
CA ALA A 178 10.56 -12.49 -4.69
C ALA A 178 9.64 -13.34 -3.80
N VAL A 179 9.91 -13.37 -2.50
CA VAL A 179 9.08 -14.11 -1.53
C VAL A 179 7.68 -13.54 -1.48
N SER A 180 7.56 -12.22 -1.44
CA SER A 180 6.28 -11.54 -1.53
C SER A 180 5.97 -11.24 -3.00
N PRO A 181 4.88 -11.75 -3.55
CA PRO A 181 4.52 -11.50 -4.93
C PRO A 181 4.27 -10.00 -5.20
N PRO A 182 4.36 -9.56 -6.46
CA PRO A 182 4.24 -8.15 -6.82
C PRO A 182 2.98 -7.44 -6.34
N TYR A 183 1.91 -8.16 -6.15
CA TYR A 183 0.59 -7.60 -5.81
C TYR A 183 0.21 -7.77 -4.34
N THR A 184 1.17 -8.04 -3.47
CA THR A 184 0.87 -8.18 -2.05
C THR A 184 0.43 -6.85 -1.47
N SER A 185 -0.77 -6.80 -0.96
CA SER A 185 -1.32 -5.66 -0.25
C SER A 185 -1.73 -6.08 1.14
N THR A 186 -1.27 -5.35 2.14
CA THR A 186 -1.73 -5.51 3.51
C THR A 186 -2.82 -4.51 3.86
N VAL A 187 -3.89 -4.43 3.19
CA VAL A 187 -4.97 -3.42 3.30
C VAL A 187 -4.83 -2.31 2.27
N SER A 188 -5.08 -2.63 1.04
CA SER A 188 -5.47 -1.63 0.05
C SER A 188 -6.30 -2.31 -1.02
N TYR A 189 -7.30 -1.63 -1.48
CA TYR A 189 -8.09 -2.09 -2.60
C TYR A 189 -7.30 -1.82 -3.87
N THR A 190 -6.74 -2.87 -4.46
CA THR A 190 -6.31 -2.86 -5.85
C THR A 190 -7.54 -3.19 -6.69
N HIS A 191 -8.00 -2.25 -7.47
CA HIS A 191 -8.90 -2.58 -8.58
C HIS A 191 -8.05 -3.14 -9.71
N LEU A 192 -8.28 -4.42 -10.03
CA LEU A 192 -7.84 -5.04 -11.27
C LEU A 192 -8.75 -4.61 -12.41
#